data_29a2807086c760744de6653573f6359f
#
_entry.id   29a2807086c760744de6653573f6359f
#
_cell.length_a   1.000
_cell.length_b   1.000
_cell.length_c   1.000
_cell.angle_alpha   90.00
_cell.angle_beta   90.00
_cell.angle_gamma   90.00
#
_symmetry.space_group_name_H-M   'P 1'
#
loop_
_entity.id
_entity.type
_entity.pdbx_description
1 polymer ?
#
loop_
_entity_poly.entity_id
_entity_poly.type
_entity_poly.pdbx_seq_one_letter_code
_entity_poly.pdbx_strand_id
1 'polypeptide(L)'
;MVRPRDGDEIKRTIVRRGDKFYAYQITSVMENGKKKTVSTYLGRVDPDSGELLAKIPEKSAENRRKITKEKEIAILKGVSSKEYGATYLLHSVQQRISLGEDLVRSFGNSGKIVMAAAMAYLMEPGAFRNIDSTLERTYIREFYDLRSSMDSGSMYEFTKRIGEYDLNIDRFFELRVKGSDGLVAWDTTTNGTYSELDQMAEYVVNNKDGEDIKQTKTGFATDMRGVPLMFRHYPGTISNIATVDRMVSDIGRYGKDDALFVFDRGFVSGANVKHLLDRGLRFTAPANTSSKAIKTLLSRFVRTNEAEDMVHDGHAYRVWKTVIGLKETDRTSADGSQAYSFTVSGEAGHGSEGKVNAYVCFDSKKFSDEVQNHKMMLNDLKKKASEIDCKDPVARFKKIAGKAIRHFDVQADGRKVIVTEKQNSITFAENRAGVFVMLSSEDLDWSTVMTAYDARRLTEQAFDFSKSDDRRHRTPDKYTMIGRSFIRFVALIMKCELCAEIRESGKREMSVGQALGYLNTINCMSYGSSSALSEISKNCRGIFDLFKVEVPKEPMAGMELCDLMLLTEPKG
;
A
#
# COMPACT_ATOMS: atom_id res chain seq x y z
N MET A 1 11.57 -21.03 -50.29
CA MET A 1 12.05 -21.82 -51.45
C MET A 1 11.57 -21.12 -52.71
N VAL A 2 12.46 -20.46 -53.44
CA VAL A 2 12.16 -19.88 -54.75
C VAL A 2 12.33 -21.00 -55.77
N ARG A 3 11.27 -21.36 -56.52
CA ARG A 3 11.37 -22.31 -57.64
C ARG A 3 12.17 -21.64 -58.78
N PRO A 4 13.10 -22.37 -59.46
CA PRO A 4 13.79 -21.85 -60.64
C PRO A 4 12.72 -21.58 -61.73
N ARG A 5 12.88 -20.46 -62.47
CA ARG A 5 12.09 -20.19 -63.67
C ARG A 5 12.65 -21.04 -64.81
N ASP A 6 11.75 -21.56 -65.68
CA ASP A 6 12.14 -22.23 -66.92
C ASP A 6 13.07 -21.33 -67.71
N GLY A 7 14.31 -21.81 -67.92
CA GLY A 7 15.37 -21.08 -68.66
C GLY A 7 16.69 -20.87 -67.93
N ASP A 8 16.81 -21.19 -66.64
CA ASP A 8 18.09 -21.11 -65.93
C ASP A 8 18.97 -22.33 -66.24
N GLU A 9 20.12 -22.09 -66.90
CA GLU A 9 21.14 -23.15 -67.15
C GLU A 9 21.64 -23.69 -65.80
N ILE A 10 21.25 -24.92 -65.50
CA ILE A 10 21.71 -25.66 -64.33
C ILE A 10 23.13 -26.17 -64.65
N LYS A 11 24.17 -25.47 -64.16
CA LYS A 11 25.54 -25.93 -64.33
C LYS A 11 25.92 -26.94 -63.24
N ARG A 12 26.21 -28.18 -63.65
CA ARG A 12 26.81 -29.19 -62.79
C ARG A 12 28.33 -29.06 -62.82
N THR A 13 28.93 -28.91 -61.62
CA THR A 13 30.40 -28.81 -61.46
C THR A 13 30.90 -29.97 -60.62
N ILE A 14 31.98 -30.64 -61.11
CA ILE A 14 32.63 -31.73 -60.41
C ILE A 14 33.89 -31.16 -59.73
N VAL A 15 34.01 -31.37 -58.42
CA VAL A 15 35.15 -30.91 -57.59
C VAL A 15 35.92 -32.14 -57.06
N ARG A 16 37.23 -32.19 -57.29
CA ARG A 16 38.11 -33.21 -56.72
C ARG A 16 38.53 -32.81 -55.32
N ARG A 17 38.43 -33.73 -54.36
CA ARG A 17 39.00 -33.58 -53.02
C ARG A 17 39.74 -34.86 -52.64
N GLY A 18 41.09 -34.83 -52.70
CA GLY A 18 41.95 -36.02 -52.59
C GLY A 18 41.69 -36.97 -53.77
N ASP A 19 41.45 -38.24 -53.50
CA ASP A 19 41.16 -39.27 -54.51
C ASP A 19 39.67 -39.42 -54.80
N LYS A 20 38.81 -38.46 -54.36
CA LYS A 20 37.35 -38.53 -54.51
C LYS A 20 36.84 -37.36 -55.30
N PHE A 21 35.83 -37.61 -56.15
CA PHE A 21 35.16 -36.60 -56.95
C PHE A 21 33.71 -36.38 -56.44
N TYR A 22 33.31 -35.12 -56.42
CA TYR A 22 32.01 -34.67 -55.86
C TYR A 22 31.33 -33.75 -56.84
N ALA A 23 30.05 -34.01 -57.12
CA ALA A 23 29.21 -33.13 -57.94
C ALA A 23 28.45 -32.10 -57.13
N TYR A 24 28.48 -30.89 -57.64
CA TYR A 24 27.70 -29.77 -57.11
C TYR A 24 26.83 -29.17 -58.21
N GLN A 25 25.61 -28.83 -57.87
CA GLN A 25 24.72 -28.05 -58.72
C GLN A 25 24.96 -26.56 -58.35
N ILE A 26 25.30 -25.76 -59.33
CA ILE A 26 25.50 -24.33 -59.17
C ILE A 26 24.30 -23.59 -59.73
N THR A 27 23.57 -22.87 -58.91
CA THR A 27 22.40 -22.07 -59.29
C THR A 27 22.66 -20.63 -58.95
N SER A 28 22.33 -19.72 -59.86
CA SER A 28 22.40 -18.28 -59.58
C SER A 28 21.05 -17.79 -59.16
N VAL A 29 20.95 -17.14 -57.97
CA VAL A 29 19.73 -16.58 -57.41
C VAL A 29 19.90 -15.09 -57.23
N MET A 30 18.88 -14.33 -57.57
CA MET A 30 18.87 -12.88 -57.27
C MET A 30 18.35 -12.67 -55.87
N GLU A 31 19.18 -12.13 -54.98
CA GLU A 31 18.81 -11.74 -53.62
C GLU A 31 19.12 -10.24 -53.39
N ASN A 32 18.13 -9.46 -53.12
CA ASN A 32 18.25 -8.01 -52.93
C ASN A 32 18.92 -7.26 -54.08
N GLY A 33 18.62 -7.63 -55.35
CA GLY A 33 19.17 -7.02 -56.53
C GLY A 33 20.61 -7.41 -56.88
N LYS A 34 21.23 -8.33 -56.12
CA LYS A 34 22.57 -8.84 -56.35
C LYS A 34 22.52 -10.33 -56.73
N LYS A 35 23.30 -10.70 -57.75
CA LYS A 35 23.43 -12.10 -58.21
C LYS A 35 24.24 -12.88 -57.18
N LYS A 36 23.62 -13.87 -56.52
CA LYS A 36 24.27 -14.80 -55.56
C LYS A 36 24.30 -16.20 -56.13
N THR A 37 25.47 -16.82 -56.06
CA THR A 37 25.65 -18.18 -56.52
C THR A 37 25.46 -19.14 -55.34
N VAL A 38 24.51 -20.05 -55.47
CA VAL A 38 24.24 -21.09 -54.48
C VAL A 38 24.73 -22.44 -55.03
N SER A 39 25.58 -23.11 -54.25
CA SER A 39 26.14 -24.42 -54.60
C SER A 39 25.45 -25.50 -53.75
N THR A 40 24.76 -26.42 -54.39
CA THR A 40 24.09 -27.57 -53.75
C THR A 40 24.87 -28.85 -54.04
N TYR A 41 25.27 -29.57 -53.01
CA TYR A 41 25.97 -30.85 -53.13
C TYR A 41 25.03 -31.93 -53.64
N LEU A 42 25.42 -32.62 -54.74
CA LEU A 42 24.61 -33.65 -55.39
C LEU A 42 25.03 -35.09 -55.03
N GLY A 43 26.29 -35.30 -54.68
CA GLY A 43 26.80 -36.63 -54.32
C GLY A 43 28.23 -36.87 -54.77
N ARG A 44 28.73 -38.08 -54.49
CA ARG A 44 30.05 -38.55 -54.96
C ARG A 44 29.89 -39.05 -56.38
N VAL A 45 30.89 -38.81 -57.22
CA VAL A 45 30.90 -39.12 -58.65
C VAL A 45 32.01 -40.12 -58.95
N ASP A 46 31.71 -41.01 -59.86
CA ASP A 46 32.71 -41.87 -60.46
C ASP A 46 33.67 -41.03 -61.35
N PRO A 47 34.97 -41.15 -61.19
CA PRO A 47 35.93 -40.30 -61.91
C PRO A 47 35.95 -40.57 -63.44
N ASP A 48 35.60 -41.79 -63.86
CA ASP A 48 35.76 -42.20 -65.25
C ASP A 48 34.45 -42.00 -66.03
N SER A 49 33.30 -42.29 -65.41
CA SER A 49 31.98 -42.15 -66.05
C SER A 49 31.26 -40.81 -65.80
N GLY A 50 31.70 -40.08 -64.76
CA GLY A 50 31.02 -38.86 -64.34
C GLY A 50 29.62 -39.08 -63.73
N GLU A 51 29.22 -40.32 -63.47
CA GLU A 51 27.91 -40.66 -62.89
C GLU A 51 27.93 -40.56 -61.35
N LEU A 52 26.77 -40.24 -60.76
CA LEU A 52 26.62 -40.18 -59.32
C LEU A 52 26.67 -41.58 -58.70
N LEU A 53 27.68 -41.86 -57.91
CA LEU A 53 27.91 -43.16 -57.26
C LEU A 53 26.93 -43.49 -56.14
N ALA A 54 26.25 -42.48 -55.61
CA ALA A 54 25.16 -42.67 -54.66
C ALA A 54 24.20 -41.45 -54.67
N LYS A 55 22.91 -41.70 -54.81
CA LYS A 55 21.88 -40.70 -54.49
C LYS A 55 21.91 -40.44 -52.98
N ILE A 56 21.93 -39.15 -52.56
CA ILE A 56 21.76 -38.82 -51.16
C ILE A 56 20.38 -39.34 -50.75
N PRO A 57 20.27 -40.27 -49.80
CA PRO A 57 18.97 -40.76 -49.37
C PRO A 57 18.12 -39.62 -48.86
N GLU A 58 16.86 -39.49 -49.27
CA GLU A 58 15.87 -38.51 -48.72
C GLU A 58 15.80 -38.59 -47.21
N LYS A 59 16.02 -39.76 -46.61
CA LYS A 59 16.17 -40.01 -45.18
C LYS A 59 17.20 -39.13 -44.47
N SER A 60 18.23 -38.62 -45.15
CA SER A 60 19.27 -37.77 -44.52
C SER A 60 18.75 -36.36 -44.26
N ALA A 61 17.90 -35.83 -45.10
CA ALA A 61 17.28 -34.50 -44.90
C ALA A 61 16.21 -34.55 -43.77
N GLU A 62 15.45 -35.65 -43.73
CA GLU A 62 14.47 -35.90 -42.71
C GLU A 62 15.11 -36.14 -41.33
N ASN A 63 16.21 -36.90 -41.25
CA ASN A 63 16.98 -37.07 -40.03
C ASN A 63 17.62 -35.76 -39.54
N ARG A 64 18.16 -34.91 -40.43
CA ARG A 64 18.64 -33.57 -40.04
C ARG A 64 17.54 -32.70 -39.49
N ARG A 65 16.35 -32.69 -40.11
CA ARG A 65 15.17 -31.97 -39.61
C ARG A 65 14.73 -32.50 -38.24
N LYS A 66 14.76 -33.83 -38.04
CA LYS A 66 14.42 -34.47 -36.77
C LYS A 66 15.40 -34.11 -35.65
N ILE A 67 16.73 -34.17 -35.93
CA ILE A 67 17.81 -33.78 -35.00
C ILE A 67 17.71 -32.27 -34.65
N THR A 68 17.35 -31.42 -35.63
CA THR A 68 17.14 -29.98 -35.38
C THR A 68 15.94 -29.74 -34.46
N LYS A 69 14.80 -30.39 -34.72
CA LYS A 69 13.62 -30.32 -33.85
C LYS A 69 13.90 -30.84 -32.44
N GLU A 70 14.61 -31.95 -32.30
CA GLU A 70 14.98 -32.51 -31.01
C GLU A 70 15.89 -31.55 -30.21
N LYS A 71 16.82 -30.86 -30.88
CA LYS A 71 17.64 -29.81 -30.28
C LYS A 71 16.84 -28.59 -29.90
N GLU A 72 15.91 -28.12 -30.75
CA GLU A 72 15.01 -27.02 -30.44
C GLU A 72 14.13 -27.34 -29.23
N ILE A 73 13.57 -28.56 -29.17
CA ILE A 73 12.77 -29.03 -28.04
C ILE A 73 13.64 -29.12 -26.76
N ALA A 74 14.89 -29.57 -26.86
CA ALA A 74 15.82 -29.64 -25.73
C ALA A 74 16.16 -28.23 -25.19
N ILE A 75 16.35 -27.26 -26.07
CA ILE A 75 16.54 -25.86 -25.72
C ILE A 75 15.29 -25.33 -25.00
N LEU A 76 14.09 -25.52 -25.59
CA LEU A 76 12.83 -25.07 -24.99
C LEU A 76 12.59 -25.70 -23.61
N LYS A 77 12.94 -26.98 -23.41
CA LYS A 77 12.83 -27.65 -22.10
C LYS A 77 13.83 -27.12 -21.06
N GLY A 78 14.95 -26.56 -21.49
CA GLY A 78 15.96 -25.95 -20.63
C GLY A 78 15.72 -24.47 -20.31
N VAL A 79 14.70 -23.85 -20.92
CA VAL A 79 14.36 -22.45 -20.63
C VAL A 79 13.58 -22.37 -19.31
N SER A 80 14.07 -21.62 -18.35
CA SER A 80 13.33 -21.18 -17.18
C SER A 80 12.72 -19.79 -17.43
N SER A 81 11.54 -19.54 -16.88
CA SER A 81 10.84 -18.25 -17.00
C SER A 81 10.41 -17.78 -15.63
N LYS A 82 10.76 -16.53 -15.27
CA LYS A 82 10.39 -15.90 -13.99
C LYS A 82 9.76 -14.53 -14.21
N GLU A 83 8.74 -14.20 -13.44
CA GLU A 83 8.11 -12.88 -13.45
C GLU A 83 9.13 -11.81 -13.03
N TYR A 84 9.37 -10.85 -13.91
CA TYR A 84 10.44 -9.86 -13.75
C TYR A 84 9.93 -8.44 -13.54
N GLY A 85 8.96 -7.98 -14.34
CA GLY A 85 8.65 -6.56 -14.42
C GLY A 85 8.14 -5.93 -13.13
N ALA A 86 7.19 -6.58 -12.44
CA ALA A 86 6.71 -6.12 -11.13
C ALA A 86 7.83 -6.19 -10.08
N THR A 87 8.60 -7.27 -10.09
CA THR A 87 9.74 -7.44 -9.18
C THR A 87 10.79 -6.34 -9.37
N TYR A 88 11.08 -5.97 -10.62
CA TYR A 88 12.00 -4.90 -10.96
C TYR A 88 11.48 -3.53 -10.50
N LEU A 89 10.19 -3.24 -10.69
CA LEU A 89 9.58 -2.02 -10.17
C LEU A 89 9.75 -1.93 -8.64
N LEU A 90 9.36 -2.97 -7.91
CA LEU A 90 9.46 -3.00 -6.45
C LEU A 90 10.91 -2.88 -5.97
N HIS A 91 11.85 -3.53 -6.66
CA HIS A 91 13.28 -3.41 -6.37
C HIS A 91 13.78 -1.97 -6.58
N SER A 92 13.39 -1.31 -7.67
CA SER A 92 13.79 0.07 -7.96
C SER A 92 13.20 1.06 -6.97
N VAL A 93 11.92 0.89 -6.60
CA VAL A 93 11.24 1.76 -5.62
C VAL A 93 11.88 1.62 -4.23
N GLN A 94 12.11 0.39 -3.75
CA GLN A 94 12.72 0.18 -2.43
C GLN A 94 14.15 0.75 -2.34
N GLN A 95 14.92 0.72 -3.44
CA GLN A 95 16.24 1.37 -3.50
C GLN A 95 16.12 2.88 -3.38
N ARG A 96 15.21 3.50 -4.15
CA ARG A 96 14.99 4.94 -4.14
C ARG A 96 14.61 5.50 -2.78
N ILE A 97 13.82 4.76 -1.98
CA ILE A 97 13.40 5.16 -0.63
C ILE A 97 14.34 4.59 0.46
N SER A 98 15.48 4.03 0.08
CA SER A 98 16.51 3.43 0.97
C SER A 98 15.96 2.33 1.91
N LEU A 99 14.84 1.70 1.57
CA LEU A 99 14.15 0.75 2.46
C LEU A 99 14.98 -0.52 2.70
N GLY A 100 15.59 -1.07 1.64
CA GLY A 100 16.47 -2.23 1.74
C GLY A 100 17.76 -1.92 2.50
N GLU A 101 18.29 -0.71 2.33
CA GLU A 101 19.47 -0.23 3.06
C GLU A 101 19.18 -0.11 4.56
N ASP A 102 18.04 0.50 4.94
CA ASP A 102 17.59 0.60 6.34
C ASP A 102 17.42 -0.79 6.99
N LEU A 103 16.87 -1.76 6.23
CA LEU A 103 16.76 -3.14 6.70
C LEU A 103 18.12 -3.80 6.91
N VAL A 104 19.07 -3.63 5.99
CA VAL A 104 20.42 -4.20 6.12
C VAL A 104 21.18 -3.53 7.26
N ARG A 105 21.06 -2.21 7.45
CA ARG A 105 21.65 -1.49 8.58
C ARG A 105 21.10 -1.96 9.92
N SER A 106 19.83 -2.40 9.96
CA SER A 106 19.16 -2.85 11.17
C SER A 106 19.35 -4.34 11.45
N PHE A 107 19.31 -5.20 10.43
CA PHE A 107 19.25 -6.66 10.56
C PHE A 107 20.42 -7.39 9.88
N GLY A 108 21.37 -6.69 9.27
CA GLY A 108 22.43 -7.31 8.48
C GLY A 108 21.86 -8.14 7.32
N ASN A 109 22.42 -9.32 7.07
CA ASN A 109 21.95 -10.21 5.99
C ASN A 109 20.48 -10.65 6.13
N SER A 110 19.92 -10.68 7.35
CA SER A 110 18.51 -10.97 7.57
C SER A 110 17.60 -9.90 6.96
N GLY A 111 18.09 -8.66 6.81
CA GLY A 111 17.36 -7.57 6.17
C GLY A 111 17.03 -7.86 4.70
N LYS A 112 17.92 -8.56 3.97
CA LYS A 112 17.67 -9.00 2.59
C LYS A 112 16.49 -9.99 2.52
N ILE A 113 16.42 -10.90 3.49
CA ILE A 113 15.36 -11.91 3.60
C ILE A 113 14.03 -11.21 3.94
N VAL A 114 14.04 -10.25 4.87
CA VAL A 114 12.86 -9.44 5.21
C VAL A 114 12.34 -8.72 3.97
N MET A 115 13.23 -8.07 3.19
CA MET A 115 12.85 -7.37 1.98
C MET A 115 12.24 -8.32 0.93
N ALA A 116 12.90 -9.44 0.66
CA ALA A 116 12.40 -10.43 -0.28
C ALA A 116 11.03 -11.00 0.13
N ALA A 117 10.85 -11.32 1.41
CA ALA A 117 9.58 -11.79 1.94
C ALA A 117 8.49 -10.71 1.86
N ALA A 118 8.83 -9.44 2.12
CA ALA A 118 7.90 -8.32 2.00
C ALA A 118 7.47 -8.07 0.55
N MET A 119 8.41 -8.15 -0.42
CA MET A 119 8.08 -8.06 -1.84
C MET A 119 7.19 -9.21 -2.30
N ALA A 120 7.51 -10.45 -1.92
CA ALA A 120 6.69 -11.61 -2.23
C ALA A 120 5.27 -11.47 -1.64
N TYR A 121 5.17 -11.02 -0.38
CA TYR A 121 3.89 -10.76 0.26
C TYR A 121 3.08 -9.65 -0.43
N LEU A 122 3.72 -8.58 -0.89
CA LEU A 122 3.04 -7.50 -1.62
C LEU A 122 2.51 -7.97 -2.98
N MET A 123 3.26 -8.82 -3.68
CA MET A 123 2.84 -9.38 -4.98
C MET A 123 1.69 -10.39 -4.83
N GLU A 124 1.70 -11.18 -3.77
CA GLU A 124 0.69 -12.19 -3.49
C GLU A 124 0.33 -12.19 -1.99
N PRO A 125 -0.55 -11.29 -1.55
CA PRO A 125 -0.99 -11.22 -0.15
C PRO A 125 -1.66 -12.51 0.29
N GLY A 126 -1.30 -13.01 1.47
CA GLY A 126 -1.89 -14.23 1.99
C GLY A 126 -1.08 -14.89 3.10
N ALA A 127 -1.15 -16.22 3.16
CA ALA A 127 -0.45 -16.99 4.18
C ALA A 127 1.07 -17.00 3.94
N PHE A 128 1.87 -16.79 4.99
CA PHE A 128 3.34 -16.79 4.90
C PHE A 128 3.94 -18.09 4.34
N ARG A 129 3.22 -19.20 4.44
CA ARG A 129 3.61 -20.48 3.80
C ARG A 129 3.68 -20.40 2.26
N ASN A 130 3.06 -19.42 1.65
CA ASN A 130 3.05 -19.25 0.19
C ASN A 130 4.22 -18.38 -0.31
N ILE A 131 5.00 -17.77 0.58
CA ILE A 131 6.12 -16.89 0.21
C ILE A 131 7.13 -17.63 -0.67
N ASP A 132 7.48 -18.88 -0.33
CA ASP A 132 8.46 -19.66 -1.08
C ASP A 132 8.02 -19.88 -2.54
N SER A 133 6.76 -20.23 -2.78
CA SER A 133 6.23 -20.40 -4.14
C SER A 133 6.26 -19.11 -4.95
N THR A 134 6.00 -17.96 -4.32
CA THR A 134 6.10 -16.65 -4.98
C THR A 134 7.55 -16.30 -5.29
N LEU A 135 8.49 -16.58 -4.39
CA LEU A 135 9.92 -16.39 -4.63
C LEU A 135 10.45 -17.27 -5.76
N GLU A 136 9.97 -18.52 -5.89
CA GLU A 136 10.38 -19.41 -7.00
C GLU A 136 9.85 -18.95 -8.36
N ARG A 137 8.64 -18.40 -8.40
CA ARG A 137 7.98 -17.92 -9.63
C ARG A 137 8.51 -16.56 -10.10
N THR A 138 9.04 -15.76 -9.18
CA THR A 138 9.47 -14.38 -9.43
C THR A 138 10.99 -14.24 -9.47
N TYR A 139 11.49 -13.10 -9.93
CA TYR A 139 12.93 -12.78 -9.99
C TYR A 139 13.49 -12.24 -8.65
N ILE A 140 12.73 -12.35 -7.54
CA ILE A 140 13.14 -11.81 -6.22
C ILE A 140 14.38 -12.52 -5.69
N ARG A 141 14.47 -13.86 -5.84
CA ARG A 141 15.62 -14.63 -5.36
C ARG A 141 16.93 -14.17 -5.98
N GLU A 142 16.89 -13.86 -7.28
CA GLU A 142 18.05 -13.41 -8.06
C GLU A 142 18.49 -12.01 -7.62
N PHE A 143 17.55 -11.10 -7.36
CA PHE A 143 17.90 -9.75 -6.86
C PHE A 143 18.63 -9.76 -5.52
N TYR A 144 18.31 -10.69 -4.63
CA TYR A 144 18.87 -10.75 -3.27
C TYR A 144 19.84 -11.90 -3.04
N ASP A 145 20.22 -12.66 -4.09
CA ASP A 145 21.06 -13.87 -4.03
C ASP A 145 20.62 -14.86 -2.93
N LEU A 146 19.32 -15.15 -2.89
CA LEU A 146 18.74 -16.03 -1.88
C LEU A 146 18.87 -17.50 -2.30
N ARG A 147 19.80 -18.21 -1.70
CA ARG A 147 20.07 -19.63 -1.99
C ARG A 147 19.30 -20.60 -1.09
N SER A 148 18.90 -20.15 0.10
CA SER A 148 18.18 -20.98 1.07
C SER A 148 16.71 -21.11 0.72
N SER A 149 16.13 -22.28 0.99
CA SER A 149 14.67 -22.47 0.95
C SER A 149 13.98 -21.59 2.00
N MET A 150 12.84 -21.05 1.63
CA MET A 150 11.98 -20.28 2.51
C MET A 150 10.63 -20.98 2.72
N ASP A 151 10.67 -22.32 2.85
CA ASP A 151 9.51 -23.13 3.13
C ASP A 151 8.80 -22.72 4.43
N SER A 152 7.65 -23.32 4.70
CA SER A 152 6.80 -22.96 5.84
C SER A 152 7.52 -23.06 7.20
N GLY A 153 8.40 -24.05 7.38
CA GLY A 153 9.17 -24.23 8.61
C GLY A 153 10.25 -23.17 8.76
N SER A 154 11.04 -22.97 7.71
CA SER A 154 12.10 -21.94 7.68
C SER A 154 11.53 -20.53 7.88
N MET A 155 10.38 -20.22 7.27
CA MET A 155 9.68 -18.95 7.46
C MET A 155 9.12 -18.77 8.87
N TYR A 156 8.64 -19.84 9.51
CA TYR A 156 8.21 -19.80 10.90
C TYR A 156 9.37 -19.41 11.83
N GLU A 157 10.48 -20.15 11.76
CA GLU A 157 11.67 -19.87 12.56
C GLU A 157 12.27 -18.49 12.27
N PHE A 158 12.29 -18.09 11.00
CA PHE A 158 12.76 -16.77 10.59
C PHE A 158 11.90 -15.65 11.18
N THR A 159 10.57 -15.74 11.05
CA THR A 159 9.66 -14.71 11.58
C THR A 159 9.70 -14.63 13.10
N LYS A 160 9.82 -15.76 13.79
CA LYS A 160 10.01 -15.81 15.25
C LYS A 160 11.27 -15.06 15.66
N ARG A 161 12.41 -15.39 15.04
CA ARG A 161 13.70 -14.73 15.30
C ARG A 161 13.65 -13.22 15.03
N ILE A 162 13.02 -12.77 13.93
CA ILE A 162 12.84 -11.33 13.67
C ILE A 162 12.04 -10.67 14.80
N GLY A 163 10.98 -11.30 15.30
CA GLY A 163 10.18 -10.76 16.39
C GLY A 163 10.88 -10.79 17.76
N GLU A 164 11.92 -11.61 17.93
CA GLU A 164 12.78 -11.60 19.13
C GLU A 164 13.78 -10.43 19.12
N TYR A 165 14.04 -9.82 17.96
CA TYR A 165 15.01 -8.74 17.80
C TYR A 165 14.36 -7.34 17.93
N ASP A 166 13.75 -7.06 19.08
CA ASP A 166 13.07 -5.78 19.34
C ASP A 166 13.97 -4.55 19.07
N LEU A 167 15.26 -4.61 19.44
CA LEU A 167 16.20 -3.51 19.22
C LEU A 167 16.48 -3.25 17.74
N ASN A 168 16.49 -4.30 16.91
CA ASN A 168 16.70 -4.16 15.48
C ASN A 168 15.46 -3.56 14.80
N ILE A 169 14.26 -3.92 15.25
CA ILE A 169 13.00 -3.31 14.82
C ILE A 169 12.97 -1.83 15.21
N ASP A 170 13.35 -1.50 16.44
CA ASP A 170 13.43 -0.10 16.91
C ASP A 170 14.45 0.71 16.12
N ARG A 171 15.63 0.14 15.79
CA ARG A 171 16.62 0.80 14.93
C ARG A 171 16.08 1.08 13.53
N PHE A 172 15.33 0.14 12.96
CA PHE A 172 14.68 0.35 11.67
C PHE A 172 13.68 1.51 11.74
N PHE A 173 12.83 1.56 12.78
CA PHE A 173 11.90 2.67 12.98
C PHE A 173 12.61 4.01 13.18
N GLU A 174 13.71 4.03 13.94
CA GLU A 174 14.53 5.22 14.11
C GLU A 174 15.03 5.77 12.77
N LEU A 175 15.55 4.91 11.88
CA LEU A 175 16.01 5.32 10.55
C LEU A 175 14.87 5.91 9.72
N ARG A 176 13.69 5.27 9.73
CA ARG A 176 12.51 5.74 9.00
C ARG A 176 11.98 7.07 9.54
N VAL A 177 11.89 7.22 10.86
CA VAL A 177 11.43 8.45 11.51
C VAL A 177 12.40 9.61 11.27
N LYS A 178 13.71 9.39 11.39
CA LYS A 178 14.72 10.41 11.09
C LYS A 178 14.67 10.92 9.66
N GLY A 179 14.37 10.05 8.71
CA GLY A 179 14.23 10.40 7.30
C GLY A 179 12.92 11.10 6.93
N SER A 180 11.96 11.23 7.86
CA SER A 180 10.64 11.82 7.59
C SER A 180 10.67 13.37 7.61
N ASP A 181 9.63 13.99 7.10
CA ASP A 181 9.43 15.43 6.97
C ASP A 181 9.05 16.17 8.27
N GLY A 182 8.90 15.45 9.38
CA GLY A 182 8.55 16.01 10.69
C GLY A 182 7.04 16.17 10.92
N LEU A 183 6.18 15.78 10.00
CA LEU A 183 4.74 15.60 10.25
C LEU A 183 4.48 14.11 10.52
N VAL A 184 3.82 13.81 11.64
CA VAL A 184 3.53 12.44 12.07
C VAL A 184 2.03 12.30 12.34
N ALA A 185 1.32 11.64 11.44
CA ALA A 185 -0.07 11.26 11.67
C ALA A 185 -0.13 9.94 12.44
N TRP A 186 -0.89 9.93 13.54
CA TRP A 186 -1.07 8.78 14.41
C TRP A 186 -2.54 8.38 14.50
N ASP A 187 -2.78 7.11 14.31
CA ASP A 187 -4.09 6.51 14.58
C ASP A 187 -3.95 5.06 15.05
N THR A 188 -5.01 4.49 15.63
CA THR A 188 -5.04 3.14 16.15
C THR A 188 -6.22 2.34 15.61
N THR A 189 -5.98 1.05 15.39
CA THR A 189 -7.03 0.11 14.99
C THR A 189 -7.04 -1.12 15.87
N THR A 190 -8.18 -1.77 16.00
CA THR A 190 -8.33 -3.07 16.68
C THR A 190 -8.31 -4.20 15.65
N ASN A 191 -7.63 -5.29 15.99
CA ASN A 191 -7.56 -6.50 15.18
C ASN A 191 -8.03 -7.69 16.01
N GLY A 192 -9.00 -8.44 15.50
CA GLY A 192 -9.45 -9.68 16.11
C GLY A 192 -8.37 -10.77 16.01
N THR A 193 -8.21 -11.58 17.04
CA THR A 193 -7.28 -12.70 17.04
C THR A 193 -7.93 -13.98 17.56
N TYR A 194 -7.57 -15.10 16.95
CA TYR A 194 -7.90 -16.43 17.43
C TYR A 194 -6.74 -17.09 18.17
N SER A 195 -5.64 -16.35 18.37
CA SER A 195 -4.49 -16.87 19.11
C SER A 195 -4.81 -16.89 20.61
N GLU A 196 -4.84 -18.06 21.21
CA GLU A 196 -5.00 -18.22 22.67
C GLU A 196 -3.73 -17.84 23.43
N LEU A 197 -2.58 -17.88 22.77
CA LEU A 197 -1.26 -17.61 23.35
C LEU A 197 -0.84 -16.13 23.25
N ASP A 198 -1.66 -15.28 22.63
CA ASP A 198 -1.38 -13.86 22.53
C ASP A 198 -1.75 -13.14 23.82
N GLN A 199 -0.75 -12.83 24.63
CA GLN A 199 -0.90 -12.14 25.93
C GLN A 199 -1.44 -10.71 25.81
N MET A 200 -1.41 -10.10 24.61
CA MET A 200 -1.97 -8.77 24.37
C MET A 200 -3.45 -8.82 23.95
N ALA A 201 -3.97 -10.01 23.69
CA ALA A 201 -5.35 -10.20 23.24
C ALA A 201 -6.33 -10.16 24.40
N GLU A 202 -7.24 -9.19 24.37
CA GLU A 202 -8.24 -8.95 25.42
C GLU A 202 -9.65 -8.81 24.82
N TYR A 203 -10.67 -9.12 25.61
CA TYR A 203 -12.05 -8.84 25.23
C TYR A 203 -12.34 -7.35 25.38
N VAL A 204 -12.74 -6.71 24.28
CA VAL A 204 -13.03 -5.27 24.25
C VAL A 204 -14.54 -5.03 24.31
N VAL A 205 -14.98 -4.29 25.32
CA VAL A 205 -16.39 -3.84 25.42
C VAL A 205 -16.68 -2.86 24.28
N ASN A 206 -17.82 -3.02 23.60
CA ASN A 206 -18.22 -2.24 22.41
C ASN A 206 -17.35 -2.51 21.15
N ASN A 207 -17.07 -3.76 20.89
CA ASN A 207 -16.40 -4.22 19.69
C ASN A 207 -17.11 -3.69 18.42
N LYS A 208 -16.36 -2.97 17.56
CA LYS A 208 -16.88 -2.43 16.29
C LYS A 208 -17.27 -3.53 15.30
N ASP A 209 -16.63 -4.69 15.38
CA ASP A 209 -16.84 -5.82 14.47
C ASP A 209 -18.01 -6.73 14.90
N GLY A 210 -18.59 -6.52 16.09
CA GLY A 210 -19.74 -7.26 16.59
C GLY A 210 -19.50 -8.74 16.92
N GLU A 211 -18.26 -9.20 16.83
CA GLU A 211 -17.85 -10.58 17.17
C GLU A 211 -17.30 -10.65 18.59
N ASP A 212 -17.67 -11.67 19.33
CA ASP A 212 -17.18 -11.92 20.71
C ASP A 212 -15.82 -12.65 20.67
N ILE A 213 -14.80 -11.96 20.15
CA ILE A 213 -13.43 -12.46 20.06
C ILE A 213 -12.46 -11.51 20.74
N LYS A 214 -11.34 -12.05 21.22
CA LYS A 214 -10.25 -11.25 21.76
C LYS A 214 -9.66 -10.36 20.68
N GLN A 215 -9.24 -9.17 21.06
CA GLN A 215 -8.66 -8.16 20.17
C GLN A 215 -7.33 -7.66 20.69
N THR A 216 -6.45 -7.31 19.77
CA THR A 216 -5.26 -6.49 20.02
C THR A 216 -5.48 -5.11 19.38
N LYS A 217 -4.77 -4.10 19.86
CA LYS A 217 -4.77 -2.78 19.25
C LYS A 217 -3.42 -2.56 18.56
N THR A 218 -3.43 -2.06 17.33
CA THR A 218 -2.23 -1.66 16.60
C THR A 218 -2.31 -0.19 16.27
N GLY A 219 -1.25 0.56 16.56
CA GLY A 219 -1.09 1.95 16.14
C GLY A 219 -0.06 2.06 15.03
N PHE A 220 -0.32 2.93 14.03
CA PHE A 220 0.63 3.33 13.00
C PHE A 220 0.94 4.81 13.10
N ALA A 221 2.22 5.17 12.96
CA ALA A 221 2.66 6.51 12.63
C ALA A 221 2.96 6.55 11.12
N THR A 222 2.42 7.54 10.42
CA THR A 222 2.67 7.77 8.99
C THR A 222 3.19 9.19 8.76
N ASP A 223 3.92 9.40 7.68
CA ASP A 223 4.30 10.73 7.19
C ASP A 223 3.12 11.46 6.52
N MET A 224 3.38 12.67 5.99
CA MET A 224 2.37 13.48 5.29
C MET A 224 1.84 12.83 4.01
N ARG A 225 2.58 11.89 3.40
CA ARG A 225 2.19 11.13 2.21
C ARG A 225 1.38 9.88 2.55
N GLY A 226 1.20 9.56 3.84
CA GLY A 226 0.55 8.37 4.34
C GLY A 226 1.43 7.12 4.28
N VAL A 227 2.77 7.29 4.16
CA VAL A 227 3.72 6.19 4.18
C VAL A 227 4.05 5.85 5.64
N PRO A 228 3.91 4.58 6.06
CA PRO A 228 4.15 4.19 7.44
C PRO A 228 5.62 4.36 7.86
N LEU A 229 5.82 4.96 9.04
CA LEU A 229 7.13 5.20 9.67
C LEU A 229 7.42 4.17 10.76
N MET A 230 6.43 3.86 11.58
CA MET A 230 6.51 2.86 12.64
C MET A 230 5.14 2.30 12.99
N PHE A 231 5.11 1.16 13.67
CA PHE A 231 3.91 0.62 14.30
C PHE A 231 4.19 0.14 15.72
N ARG A 232 3.13 0.03 16.53
CA ARG A 232 3.17 -0.60 17.85
C ARG A 232 1.93 -1.45 18.09
N HIS A 233 2.13 -2.61 18.69
CA HIS A 233 1.06 -3.44 19.21
C HIS A 233 0.80 -3.11 20.69
N TYR A 234 -0.48 -3.09 21.04
CA TYR A 234 -0.96 -2.80 22.38
C TYR A 234 -2.02 -3.79 22.82
N PRO A 235 -2.23 -3.97 24.14
CA PRO A 235 -3.41 -4.66 24.65
C PRO A 235 -4.72 -4.07 24.10
N GLY A 236 -5.72 -4.92 23.86
CA GLY A 236 -6.97 -4.49 23.23
C GLY A 236 -7.70 -3.38 23.97
N THR A 237 -7.62 -3.35 25.29
CA THR A 237 -8.33 -2.41 26.19
C THR A 237 -7.60 -1.10 26.44
N ILE A 238 -6.34 -0.96 26.00
CA ILE A 238 -5.56 0.27 26.27
C ILE A 238 -6.30 1.53 25.80
N SER A 239 -6.25 2.60 26.60
CA SER A 239 -6.85 3.87 26.22
C SER A 239 -6.08 4.54 25.07
N ASN A 240 -6.78 5.33 24.26
CA ASN A 240 -6.15 6.01 23.12
C ASN A 240 -5.04 6.98 23.58
N ILE A 241 -5.24 7.71 24.70
CA ILE A 241 -4.24 8.66 25.19
C ILE A 241 -2.95 7.95 25.62
N ALA A 242 -3.05 6.79 26.26
CA ALA A 242 -1.86 6.02 26.65
C ALA A 242 -1.06 5.51 25.44
N THR A 243 -1.71 5.28 24.29
CA THR A 243 -1.01 4.96 23.03
C THR A 243 -0.29 6.17 22.47
N VAL A 244 -0.86 7.39 22.61
CA VAL A 244 -0.21 8.64 22.19
C VAL A 244 1.06 8.87 23.01
N ASP A 245 1.01 8.75 24.33
CA ASP A 245 2.19 8.95 25.19
C ASP A 245 3.36 8.06 24.80
N ARG A 246 3.07 6.79 24.54
CA ARG A 246 4.10 5.84 24.12
C ARG A 246 4.66 6.19 22.75
N MET A 247 3.80 6.52 21.79
CA MET A 247 4.21 6.91 20.44
C MET A 247 5.07 8.18 20.47
N VAL A 248 4.64 9.24 21.19
CA VAL A 248 5.39 10.48 21.33
C VAL A 248 6.77 10.22 21.96
N SER A 249 6.83 9.37 23.00
CA SER A 249 8.08 8.98 23.63
C SER A 249 9.02 8.25 22.65
N ASP A 250 8.49 7.37 21.80
CA ASP A 250 9.28 6.67 20.77
C ASP A 250 9.77 7.64 19.69
N ILE A 251 8.91 8.51 19.17
CA ILE A 251 9.27 9.50 18.14
C ILE A 251 10.34 10.47 18.66
N GLY A 252 10.20 10.97 19.90
CA GLY A 252 11.21 11.81 20.55
C GLY A 252 12.54 11.07 20.71
N ARG A 253 12.52 9.81 21.20
CA ARG A 253 13.72 8.98 21.30
C ARG A 253 14.42 8.78 19.95
N TYR A 254 13.65 8.78 18.86
CA TYR A 254 14.17 8.70 17.49
C TYR A 254 14.61 10.07 16.93
N GLY A 255 14.65 11.13 17.75
CA GLY A 255 15.22 12.44 17.40
C GLY A 255 14.30 13.34 16.58
N LYS A 256 12.98 13.22 16.74
CA LYS A 256 11.95 14.09 16.16
C LYS A 256 11.09 14.74 17.26
N ASP A 257 11.73 15.40 18.21
CA ASP A 257 11.05 16.08 19.33
C ASP A 257 10.17 17.24 18.87
N ASP A 258 10.47 17.83 17.72
CA ASP A 258 9.76 18.95 17.10
C ASP A 258 8.67 18.53 16.11
N ALA A 259 8.32 17.25 16.04
CA ALA A 259 7.31 16.75 15.12
C ALA A 259 5.94 17.41 15.34
N LEU A 260 5.24 17.75 14.26
CA LEU A 260 3.83 18.12 14.28
C LEU A 260 2.98 16.85 14.26
N PHE A 261 2.34 16.53 15.38
CA PHE A 261 1.50 15.36 15.50
C PHE A 261 0.08 15.61 14.97
N VAL A 262 -0.42 14.68 14.18
CA VAL A 262 -1.79 14.70 13.66
C VAL A 262 -2.56 13.55 14.27
N PHE A 263 -3.65 13.87 14.98
CA PHE A 263 -4.48 12.87 15.66
C PHE A 263 -5.88 12.76 15.05
N ASP A 264 -6.53 11.61 15.22
CA ASP A 264 -7.96 11.50 14.92
C ASP A 264 -8.81 12.19 15.99
N ARG A 265 -10.04 12.53 15.62
CA ARG A 265 -11.06 13.14 16.49
C ARG A 265 -11.26 12.39 17.82
N GLY A 266 -11.06 11.08 17.84
CA GLY A 266 -11.16 10.24 19.03
C GLY A 266 -10.15 10.58 20.13
N PHE A 267 -9.05 11.25 19.80
CA PHE A 267 -8.02 11.69 20.74
C PHE A 267 -8.30 13.09 21.32
N VAL A 268 -9.29 13.83 20.80
CA VAL A 268 -9.53 15.23 21.14
C VAL A 268 -10.62 15.34 22.21
N SER A 269 -10.23 15.14 23.47
CA SER A 269 -11.00 15.57 24.64
C SER A 269 -10.31 16.76 25.30
N GLY A 270 -11.02 17.51 26.15
CA GLY A 270 -10.39 18.63 26.89
C GLY A 270 -9.20 18.16 27.74
N ALA A 271 -9.31 17.03 28.43
CA ALA A 271 -8.24 16.44 29.23
C ALA A 271 -7.03 16.02 28.38
N ASN A 272 -7.28 15.36 27.25
CA ASN A 272 -6.19 14.94 26.35
C ASN A 272 -5.45 16.14 25.76
N VAL A 273 -6.20 17.17 25.33
CA VAL A 273 -5.59 18.40 24.78
C VAL A 273 -4.77 19.13 25.87
N LYS A 274 -5.29 19.23 27.11
CA LYS A 274 -4.52 19.78 28.24
C LYS A 274 -3.21 19.00 28.44
N HIS A 275 -3.29 17.67 28.45
CA HIS A 275 -2.13 16.80 28.59
C HIS A 275 -1.07 17.01 27.48
N LEU A 276 -1.51 17.13 26.21
CA LEU A 276 -0.60 17.41 25.10
C LEU A 276 0.08 18.79 25.23
N LEU A 277 -0.69 19.83 25.63
CA LEU A 277 -0.17 21.18 25.85
C LEU A 277 0.84 21.23 27.02
N ASP A 278 0.55 20.54 28.13
CA ASP A 278 1.44 20.47 29.29
C ASP A 278 2.79 19.83 28.96
N ARG A 279 2.82 18.94 27.98
CA ARG A 279 4.05 18.33 27.45
C ARG A 279 4.73 19.18 26.38
N GLY A 280 4.18 20.32 26.01
CA GLY A 280 4.72 21.20 24.98
C GLY A 280 4.66 20.57 23.56
N LEU A 281 3.76 19.62 23.32
CA LEU A 281 3.67 18.92 22.04
C LEU A 281 2.96 19.77 20.98
N ARG A 282 3.55 19.80 19.79
CA ARG A 282 2.96 20.42 18.60
C ARG A 282 1.94 19.44 18.01
N PHE A 283 0.69 19.84 17.91
CA PHE A 283 -0.35 18.96 17.36
C PHE A 283 -1.41 19.70 16.56
N THR A 284 -2.07 18.97 15.68
CA THR A 284 -3.33 19.35 15.03
C THR A 284 -4.27 18.16 14.96
N ALA A 285 -5.58 18.41 15.12
CA ALA A 285 -6.58 17.34 15.10
C ALA A 285 -7.99 17.90 14.84
N PRO A 286 -8.90 17.13 14.21
CA PRO A 286 -10.28 17.53 14.05
C PRO A 286 -11.02 17.50 15.40
N ALA A 287 -11.76 18.56 15.71
CA ALA A 287 -12.53 18.68 16.94
C ALA A 287 -13.79 17.78 16.94
N ASN A 288 -14.20 17.40 18.14
CA ASN A 288 -15.50 16.76 18.33
C ASN A 288 -16.63 17.79 18.30
N THR A 289 -17.43 17.80 17.25
CA THR A 289 -18.55 18.74 17.04
C THR A 289 -19.69 18.59 18.05
N SER A 290 -19.67 17.58 18.91
CA SER A 290 -20.69 17.39 19.96
C SER A 290 -20.46 18.29 21.18
N SER A 291 -19.25 18.81 21.41
CA SER A 291 -18.94 19.67 22.56
C SER A 291 -19.69 21.01 22.51
N LYS A 292 -20.07 21.57 23.68
CA LYS A 292 -20.81 22.84 23.78
C LYS A 292 -20.03 24.00 23.14
N ALA A 293 -18.73 24.11 23.43
CA ALA A 293 -17.88 25.16 22.88
C ALA A 293 -17.81 25.09 21.34
N ILE A 294 -17.59 23.90 20.77
CA ILE A 294 -17.54 23.73 19.32
C ILE A 294 -18.90 24.07 18.68
N LYS A 295 -20.03 23.68 19.30
CA LYS A 295 -21.37 24.09 18.83
C LYS A 295 -21.55 25.62 18.86
N THR A 296 -21.00 26.32 19.85
CA THR A 296 -21.02 27.78 19.91
C THR A 296 -20.18 28.38 18.78
N LEU A 297 -18.98 27.83 18.50
CA LEU A 297 -18.16 28.25 17.35
C LEU A 297 -18.90 28.09 16.02
N LEU A 298 -19.54 26.94 15.79
CA LEU A 298 -20.31 26.69 14.58
C LEU A 298 -21.46 27.69 14.42
N SER A 299 -22.12 28.08 15.50
CA SER A 299 -23.20 29.08 15.48
C SER A 299 -22.66 30.49 15.22
N ARG A 300 -21.48 30.82 15.68
CA ARG A 300 -20.79 32.09 15.39
C ARG A 300 -20.29 32.15 13.95
N PHE A 301 -19.74 31.05 13.43
CA PHE A 301 -19.23 30.94 12.07
C PHE A 301 -20.25 31.36 11.00
N VAL A 302 -21.50 30.97 11.15
CA VAL A 302 -22.60 31.35 10.20
C VAL A 302 -22.83 32.87 10.18
N ARG A 303 -22.45 33.60 11.24
CA ARG A 303 -22.74 35.02 11.44
C ARG A 303 -21.50 35.91 11.33
N THR A 304 -20.32 35.33 11.23
CA THR A 304 -19.06 36.11 11.20
C THR A 304 -18.75 36.61 9.79
N ASN A 305 -18.27 37.85 9.72
CA ASN A 305 -17.69 38.42 8.51
C ASN A 305 -16.16 38.22 8.42
N GLU A 306 -15.55 37.60 9.44
CA GLU A 306 -14.10 37.35 9.54
C GLU A 306 -13.66 36.07 8.82
N ALA A 307 -14.61 35.32 8.25
CA ALA A 307 -14.28 34.12 7.49
C ALA A 307 -13.79 34.47 6.11
N GLU A 308 -12.67 33.85 5.69
CA GLU A 308 -12.01 34.05 4.42
C GLU A 308 -12.18 32.84 3.50
N ASP A 309 -12.15 33.09 2.19
CA ASP A 309 -12.17 32.02 1.20
C ASP A 309 -10.73 31.56 0.94
N MET A 310 -10.49 30.25 1.16
CA MET A 310 -9.20 29.59 1.00
C MET A 310 -9.31 28.45 -0.01
N VAL A 311 -8.20 28.11 -0.66
CA VAL A 311 -8.15 27.01 -1.63
C VAL A 311 -7.14 25.96 -1.17
N HIS A 312 -7.52 24.68 -1.28
CA HIS A 312 -6.63 23.55 -1.06
C HIS A 312 -7.00 22.42 -2.04
N ASP A 313 -6.01 21.88 -2.74
CA ASP A 313 -6.16 20.81 -3.76
C ASP A 313 -7.30 21.08 -4.78
N GLY A 314 -7.39 22.35 -5.24
CA GLY A 314 -8.40 22.79 -6.21
C GLY A 314 -9.83 22.92 -5.67
N HIS A 315 -10.04 22.79 -4.36
CA HIS A 315 -11.33 22.97 -3.68
C HIS A 315 -11.33 24.27 -2.86
N ALA A 316 -12.45 24.98 -2.91
CA ALA A 316 -12.65 26.19 -2.13
C ALA A 316 -13.28 25.86 -0.75
N TYR A 317 -12.71 26.48 0.26
CA TYR A 317 -13.16 26.40 1.65
C TYR A 317 -13.44 27.80 2.16
N ARG A 318 -14.45 27.95 3.01
CA ARG A 318 -14.61 29.16 3.82
C ARG A 318 -14.09 28.88 5.23
N VAL A 319 -13.13 29.66 5.70
CA VAL A 319 -12.36 29.40 6.92
C VAL A 319 -12.44 30.58 7.85
N TRP A 320 -12.74 30.32 9.12
CA TRP A 320 -12.67 31.28 10.20
C TRP A 320 -11.69 30.79 11.27
N LYS A 321 -10.64 31.58 11.48
CA LYS A 321 -9.63 31.30 12.50
C LYS A 321 -9.99 32.02 13.80
N THR A 322 -9.91 31.31 14.92
CA THR A 322 -10.17 31.85 16.26
C THR A 322 -9.36 31.08 17.30
N VAL A 323 -9.38 31.57 18.54
CA VAL A 323 -8.72 30.91 19.67
C VAL A 323 -9.78 30.49 20.70
N ILE A 324 -9.63 29.27 21.21
CA ILE A 324 -10.45 28.74 22.30
C ILE A 324 -9.57 28.43 23.51
N GLY A 325 -10.16 28.49 24.69
CA GLY A 325 -9.51 28.17 25.96
C GLY A 325 -9.87 26.77 26.46
N LEU A 326 -9.11 26.30 27.44
CA LEU A 326 -9.45 25.14 28.25
C LEU A 326 -9.82 25.63 29.66
N LYS A 327 -10.86 25.06 30.23
CA LYS A 327 -11.32 25.31 31.60
C LYS A 327 -11.47 24.00 32.35
N GLU A 328 -10.99 23.95 33.54
CA GLU A 328 -11.25 22.89 34.49
C GLU A 328 -12.76 22.78 34.78
N THR A 329 -13.23 21.60 34.99
CA THR A 329 -14.65 21.33 35.31
C THR A 329 -14.73 20.66 36.69
N ASP A 330 -15.89 20.85 37.36
CA ASP A 330 -16.14 20.21 38.66
C ASP A 330 -16.33 18.68 38.57
N ARG A 331 -16.13 18.11 37.38
CA ARG A 331 -16.27 16.67 37.14
C ARG A 331 -14.89 16.02 37.11
N THR A 332 -14.79 14.87 37.73
CA THR A 332 -13.66 13.95 37.54
C THR A 332 -13.95 12.96 36.42
N SER A 333 -12.93 12.59 35.65
CA SER A 333 -13.01 11.54 34.65
C SER A 333 -13.21 10.17 35.31
N ALA A 334 -13.61 9.15 34.54
CA ALA A 334 -13.85 7.80 35.07
C ALA A 334 -12.61 7.14 35.70
N ASP A 335 -11.43 7.62 35.36
CA ASP A 335 -10.12 7.19 35.91
C ASP A 335 -9.66 8.03 37.11
N GLY A 336 -10.52 8.96 37.64
CA GLY A 336 -10.21 9.84 38.75
C GLY A 336 -9.40 11.11 38.39
N SER A 337 -9.04 11.29 37.11
CA SER A 337 -8.32 12.49 36.66
C SER A 337 -9.25 13.69 36.54
N GLN A 338 -8.67 14.90 36.63
CA GLN A 338 -9.39 16.16 36.47
C GLN A 338 -9.93 16.32 35.06
N ALA A 339 -11.21 16.67 34.91
CA ALA A 339 -11.82 16.86 33.60
C ALA A 339 -11.71 18.33 33.15
N TYR A 340 -11.43 18.49 31.84
CA TYR A 340 -11.34 19.80 31.18
C TYR A 340 -12.36 19.91 30.05
N SER A 341 -12.86 21.13 29.84
CA SER A 341 -13.76 21.45 28.74
C SER A 341 -13.24 22.64 27.93
N PHE A 342 -13.56 22.67 26.63
CA PHE A 342 -13.28 23.84 25.80
C PHE A 342 -14.21 25.00 26.14
N THR A 343 -13.67 26.22 26.08
CA THR A 343 -14.41 27.48 26.28
C THR A 343 -14.13 28.43 25.13
N VAL A 344 -15.13 29.21 24.72
CA VAL A 344 -14.97 30.21 23.65
C VAL A 344 -14.60 31.54 24.27
N SER A 345 -13.64 32.26 23.66
CA SER A 345 -13.19 33.58 24.12
C SER A 345 -14.38 34.55 24.31
N GLY A 346 -14.45 35.21 25.47
CA GLY A 346 -15.60 36.03 25.91
C GLY A 346 -16.47 35.37 26.98
N GLU A 347 -16.46 34.04 27.13
CA GLU A 347 -17.06 33.32 28.26
C GLU A 347 -16.00 32.87 29.28
N ALA A 348 -14.72 33.00 28.93
CA ALA A 348 -13.58 32.68 29.80
C ALA A 348 -13.36 33.84 30.77
N GLY A 349 -13.87 33.72 31.98
CA GLY A 349 -13.34 34.47 33.13
C GLY A 349 -11.82 34.24 33.28
N HIS A 350 -11.11 35.13 33.93
CA HIS A 350 -9.68 35.02 34.18
C HIS A 350 -9.32 33.62 34.71
N GLY A 351 -8.60 32.81 33.89
CA GLY A 351 -8.16 31.49 34.29
C GLY A 351 -8.26 30.41 33.20
N SER A 352 -8.02 30.71 31.90
CA SER A 352 -7.87 29.66 30.92
C SER A 352 -6.52 28.94 31.09
N GLU A 353 -6.55 27.65 31.42
CA GLU A 353 -5.36 26.82 31.67
C GLU A 353 -4.64 26.34 30.38
N GLY A 354 -5.01 26.87 29.23
CA GLY A 354 -4.39 26.61 27.95
C GLY A 354 -5.18 27.26 26.83
N LYS A 355 -4.50 27.59 25.75
CA LYS A 355 -5.08 28.15 24.52
C LYS A 355 -4.83 27.23 23.35
N VAL A 356 -5.82 27.10 22.47
CA VAL A 356 -5.76 26.28 21.26
C VAL A 356 -6.31 27.09 20.09
N ASN A 357 -5.61 27.09 18.97
CA ASN A 357 -6.12 27.67 17.73
C ASN A 357 -7.21 26.77 17.15
N ALA A 358 -8.30 27.38 16.69
CA ALA A 358 -9.42 26.69 16.09
C ALA A 358 -9.68 27.26 14.68
N TYR A 359 -9.70 26.39 13.70
CA TYR A 359 -10.01 26.68 12.31
C TYR A 359 -11.38 26.09 12.02
N VAL A 360 -12.40 26.94 11.92
CA VAL A 360 -13.77 26.54 11.58
C VAL A 360 -13.91 26.61 10.07
N CYS A 361 -14.17 25.49 9.43
CA CYS A 361 -14.09 25.33 7.99
C CYS A 361 -15.41 24.86 7.42
N PHE A 362 -15.81 25.43 6.29
CA PHE A 362 -16.92 24.95 5.47
C PHE A 362 -16.40 24.48 4.12
N ASP A 363 -16.78 23.25 3.74
CA ASP A 363 -16.47 22.61 2.47
C ASP A 363 -17.78 22.41 1.70
N SER A 364 -17.94 23.08 0.57
CA SER A 364 -19.15 23.04 -0.25
C SER A 364 -19.42 21.68 -0.88
N LYS A 365 -18.35 20.93 -1.26
CA LYS A 365 -18.48 19.58 -1.80
C LYS A 365 -18.96 18.61 -0.73
N LYS A 366 -18.30 18.63 0.41
CA LYS A 366 -18.68 17.80 1.57
C LYS A 366 -20.11 18.13 2.03
N PHE A 367 -20.52 19.40 2.00
CA PHE A 367 -21.90 19.81 2.27
C PHE A 367 -22.88 19.11 1.33
N SER A 368 -22.64 19.18 0.03
CA SER A 368 -23.50 18.54 -0.97
C SER A 368 -23.63 17.04 -0.75
N ASP A 369 -22.50 16.36 -0.54
CA ASP A 369 -22.46 14.91 -0.33
C ASP A 369 -23.16 14.51 0.98
N GLU A 370 -22.94 15.23 2.08
CA GLU A 370 -23.56 14.93 3.39
C GLU A 370 -25.07 15.16 3.36
N VAL A 371 -25.54 16.24 2.73
CA VAL A 371 -26.98 16.52 2.58
C VAL A 371 -27.65 15.46 1.71
N GLN A 372 -27.03 15.09 0.60
CA GLN A 372 -27.56 14.05 -0.27
C GLN A 372 -27.66 12.71 0.45
N ASN A 373 -26.59 12.30 1.13
CA ASN A 373 -26.55 11.04 1.90
C ASN A 373 -27.58 11.06 3.04
N HIS A 374 -27.75 12.19 3.71
CA HIS A 374 -28.77 12.35 4.76
C HIS A 374 -30.18 12.15 4.20
N LYS A 375 -30.53 12.79 3.07
CA LYS A 375 -31.82 12.63 2.40
C LYS A 375 -32.06 11.19 1.93
N MET A 376 -31.04 10.54 1.37
CA MET A 376 -31.13 9.13 0.97
C MET A 376 -31.40 8.22 2.17
N MET A 377 -30.68 8.43 3.29
CA MET A 377 -30.88 7.69 4.54
C MET A 377 -32.30 7.87 5.08
N LEU A 378 -32.83 9.10 5.12
CA LEU A 378 -34.21 9.37 5.59
C LEU A 378 -35.24 8.65 4.72
N ASN A 379 -35.06 8.66 3.39
CA ASN A 379 -35.96 7.97 2.47
C ASN A 379 -35.91 6.45 2.62
N ASP A 380 -34.69 5.87 2.79
CA ASP A 380 -34.51 4.42 3.06
C ASP A 380 -35.19 4.01 4.37
N LEU A 381 -35.08 4.83 5.43
CA LEU A 381 -35.75 4.56 6.71
C LEU A 381 -37.26 4.64 6.59
N LYS A 382 -37.84 5.60 5.82
CA LYS A 382 -39.26 5.65 5.54
C LYS A 382 -39.75 4.41 4.80
N LYS A 383 -38.99 3.94 3.79
CA LYS A 383 -39.29 2.70 3.08
C LYS A 383 -39.29 1.49 4.03
N LYS A 384 -38.25 1.35 4.85
CA LYS A 384 -38.15 0.28 5.86
C LYS A 384 -39.29 0.36 6.90
N ALA A 385 -39.75 1.57 7.27
CA ALA A 385 -40.87 1.74 8.15
C ALA A 385 -42.19 1.19 7.53
N SER A 386 -42.43 1.44 6.24
CA SER A 386 -43.64 0.94 5.54
C SER A 386 -43.67 -0.60 5.41
N GLU A 387 -42.53 -1.26 5.52
CA GLU A 387 -42.39 -2.72 5.44
C GLU A 387 -42.61 -3.42 6.82
N ILE A 388 -42.69 -2.65 7.91
CA ILE A 388 -42.88 -3.22 9.26
C ILE A 388 -44.31 -3.70 9.45
N ASP A 389 -44.47 -4.99 9.77
CA ASP A 389 -45.70 -5.60 10.23
C ASP A 389 -45.39 -6.57 11.39
N CYS A 390 -45.49 -6.08 12.63
CA CYS A 390 -45.15 -6.89 13.81
C CYS A 390 -45.94 -6.40 15.06
N LYS A 391 -45.84 -7.15 16.16
CA LYS A 391 -46.56 -6.88 17.41
C LYS A 391 -46.12 -5.58 18.09
N ASP A 392 -44.83 -5.20 17.97
CA ASP A 392 -44.27 -3.94 18.48
C ASP A 392 -43.52 -3.19 17.35
N PRO A 393 -44.28 -2.48 16.49
CA PRO A 393 -43.72 -1.83 15.33
C PRO A 393 -42.82 -0.64 15.67
N VAL A 394 -43.09 0.06 16.77
CA VAL A 394 -42.31 1.23 17.22
C VAL A 394 -40.95 0.79 17.74
N ALA A 395 -40.88 -0.24 18.58
CA ALA A 395 -39.60 -0.78 19.06
C ALA A 395 -38.75 -1.34 17.89
N ARG A 396 -39.41 -2.03 16.94
CA ARG A 396 -38.76 -2.53 15.74
C ARG A 396 -38.14 -1.41 14.91
N PHE A 397 -38.92 -0.34 14.65
CA PHE A 397 -38.41 0.81 13.90
C PHE A 397 -37.28 1.53 14.64
N LYS A 398 -37.39 1.74 15.95
CA LYS A 398 -36.32 2.33 16.78
C LYS A 398 -35.01 1.56 16.64
N LYS A 399 -35.09 0.21 16.64
CA LYS A 399 -33.92 -0.64 16.45
C LYS A 399 -33.31 -0.48 15.04
N ILE A 400 -34.14 -0.35 14.00
CA ILE A 400 -33.68 -0.15 12.61
C ILE A 400 -33.06 1.24 12.43
N ALA A 401 -33.77 2.29 12.94
CA ALA A 401 -33.36 3.68 12.77
C ALA A 401 -32.14 4.06 13.63
N GLY A 402 -31.92 3.36 14.76
CA GLY A 402 -30.81 3.67 15.66
C GLY A 402 -30.76 5.15 16.05
N LYS A 403 -29.62 5.81 15.86
CA LYS A 403 -29.43 7.24 16.16
C LYS A 403 -30.26 8.17 15.27
N ALA A 404 -30.67 7.72 14.09
CA ALA A 404 -31.48 8.53 13.17
C ALA A 404 -32.94 8.69 13.62
N ILE A 405 -33.38 7.95 14.64
CA ILE A 405 -34.72 8.08 15.25
C ILE A 405 -35.05 9.52 15.68
N ARG A 406 -34.05 10.33 16.00
CA ARG A 406 -34.19 11.74 16.37
C ARG A 406 -34.82 12.60 15.27
N HIS A 407 -34.78 12.16 14.03
CA HIS A 407 -35.32 12.85 12.86
C HIS A 407 -36.79 12.49 12.56
N PHE A 408 -37.40 11.60 13.37
CA PHE A 408 -38.77 11.12 13.17
C PHE A 408 -39.60 11.22 14.43
N ASP A 409 -40.89 11.60 14.25
CA ASP A 409 -41.97 11.27 15.16
C ASP A 409 -42.53 9.92 14.75
N VAL A 410 -42.72 9.04 15.75
CA VAL A 410 -43.01 7.62 15.51
C VAL A 410 -44.24 7.22 16.31
N GLN A 411 -45.28 6.71 15.64
CA GLN A 411 -46.52 6.24 16.26
C GLN A 411 -46.85 4.83 15.76
N ALA A 412 -47.51 4.05 16.62
CA ALA A 412 -48.05 2.75 16.22
C ALA A 412 -49.40 2.90 15.56
N ASP A 413 -49.65 2.16 14.48
CA ASP A 413 -50.94 1.96 13.86
C ASP A 413 -51.20 0.45 13.73
N GLY A 414 -51.76 -0.15 14.79
CA GLY A 414 -51.86 -1.61 14.88
C GLY A 414 -50.52 -2.32 14.83
N ARG A 415 -50.33 -3.12 13.79
CA ARG A 415 -49.06 -3.85 13.54
C ARG A 415 -48.05 -3.04 12.69
N LYS A 416 -48.46 -1.88 12.18
CA LYS A 416 -47.65 -0.99 11.34
C LYS A 416 -47.11 0.18 12.15
N VAL A 417 -46.12 0.87 11.61
CA VAL A 417 -45.56 2.09 12.17
C VAL A 417 -45.81 3.27 11.22
N ILE A 418 -46.25 4.37 11.76
CA ILE A 418 -46.36 5.66 11.06
C ILE A 418 -45.17 6.50 11.51
N VAL A 419 -44.40 7.01 10.54
CA VAL A 419 -43.23 7.86 10.77
C VAL A 419 -43.42 9.21 10.09
N THR A 420 -43.24 10.30 10.82
CA THR A 420 -43.30 11.67 10.32
C THR A 420 -41.95 12.35 10.54
N GLU A 421 -41.43 13.04 9.53
CA GLU A 421 -40.16 13.75 9.63
C GLU A 421 -40.24 14.96 10.56
N LYS A 422 -39.27 15.09 11.47
CA LYS A 422 -39.05 16.26 12.31
C LYS A 422 -38.24 17.30 11.56
N GLN A 423 -38.93 18.20 10.87
CA GLN A 423 -38.27 19.18 10.00
C GLN A 423 -37.18 20.00 10.72
N ASN A 424 -37.44 20.43 11.96
CA ASN A 424 -36.43 21.16 12.75
C ASN A 424 -35.16 20.36 13.01
N SER A 425 -35.29 19.05 13.24
CA SER A 425 -34.13 18.17 13.45
C SER A 425 -33.34 17.93 12.15
N ILE A 426 -34.06 17.86 11.03
CA ILE A 426 -33.46 17.69 9.70
C ILE A 426 -32.71 18.96 9.29
N THR A 427 -33.37 20.12 9.34
CA THR A 427 -32.76 21.42 9.03
C THR A 427 -31.54 21.70 9.92
N PHE A 428 -31.63 21.34 11.21
CA PHE A 428 -30.48 21.47 12.11
C PHE A 428 -29.28 20.59 11.73
N ALA A 429 -29.51 19.39 11.22
CA ALA A 429 -28.48 18.51 10.75
C ALA A 429 -27.90 19.02 9.42
N GLU A 430 -28.74 19.43 8.47
CA GLU A 430 -28.32 19.95 7.17
C GLU A 430 -27.55 21.27 7.29
N ASN A 431 -27.91 22.19 8.18
CA ASN A 431 -27.19 23.44 8.43
C ASN A 431 -25.78 23.23 9.00
N ARG A 432 -25.44 22.02 9.41
CA ARG A 432 -24.10 21.65 9.90
C ARG A 432 -23.34 20.74 8.96
N ALA A 433 -23.97 20.35 7.85
CA ALA A 433 -23.30 19.59 6.82
C ALA A 433 -22.12 20.40 6.23
N GLY A 434 -21.09 19.74 5.83
CA GLY A 434 -19.89 20.35 5.27
C GLY A 434 -19.03 21.13 6.25
N VAL A 435 -19.45 21.33 7.51
CA VAL A 435 -18.67 22.10 8.49
C VAL A 435 -17.83 21.15 9.36
N PHE A 436 -16.56 21.51 9.53
CA PHE A 436 -15.65 20.83 10.45
C PHE A 436 -14.76 21.86 11.16
N VAL A 437 -14.15 21.45 12.26
CA VAL A 437 -13.25 22.31 13.04
C VAL A 437 -11.95 21.58 13.25
N MET A 438 -10.84 22.22 12.90
CA MET A 438 -9.50 21.75 13.23
C MET A 438 -8.97 22.54 14.44
N LEU A 439 -8.34 21.84 15.37
CA LEU A 439 -7.64 22.43 16.51
C LEU A 439 -6.14 22.28 16.32
N SER A 440 -5.38 23.28 16.72
CA SER A 440 -3.92 23.24 16.70
C SER A 440 -3.33 23.87 17.95
N SER A 441 -2.25 23.28 18.47
CA SER A 441 -1.48 23.85 19.60
C SER A 441 -0.82 25.19 19.24
N GLU A 442 -0.54 25.41 17.97
CA GLU A 442 0.11 26.61 17.44
C GLU A 442 -0.66 27.25 16.30
N ASP A 443 -0.25 28.45 15.95
CA ASP A 443 -0.82 29.18 14.83
C ASP A 443 -0.20 28.68 13.51
N LEU A 444 -0.92 27.76 12.84
CA LEU A 444 -0.50 27.19 11.55
C LEU A 444 -1.12 27.98 10.39
N ASP A 445 -0.43 27.99 9.25
CA ASP A 445 -1.03 28.39 7.99
C ASP A 445 -2.07 27.36 7.52
N TRP A 446 -2.99 27.80 6.66
CA TRP A 446 -4.10 26.98 6.17
C TRP A 446 -3.62 25.73 5.40
N SER A 447 -2.56 25.87 4.60
CA SER A 447 -2.02 24.76 3.81
C SER A 447 -1.53 23.64 4.71
N THR A 448 -0.81 23.99 5.77
CA THR A 448 -0.33 23.02 6.79
C THR A 448 -1.49 22.34 7.53
N VAL A 449 -2.55 23.09 7.91
CA VAL A 449 -3.73 22.51 8.56
C VAL A 449 -4.42 21.47 7.64
N MET A 450 -4.55 21.78 6.36
CA MET A 450 -5.19 20.87 5.40
C MET A 450 -4.32 19.67 5.04
N THR A 451 -3.01 19.88 4.89
CA THR A 451 -2.06 18.78 4.72
C THR A 451 -2.14 17.79 5.88
N ALA A 452 -2.21 18.31 7.11
CA ALA A 452 -2.40 17.48 8.29
C ALA A 452 -3.76 16.74 8.29
N TYR A 453 -4.82 17.40 7.88
CA TYR A 453 -6.14 16.78 7.74
C TYR A 453 -6.14 15.62 6.73
N ASP A 454 -5.47 15.83 5.59
CA ASP A 454 -5.32 14.80 4.56
C ASP A 454 -4.42 13.64 4.99
N ALA A 455 -3.31 13.91 5.69
CA ALA A 455 -2.41 12.89 6.24
C ALA A 455 -3.17 11.92 7.15
N ARG A 456 -4.10 12.40 8.00
CA ARG A 456 -4.97 11.56 8.81
C ARG A 456 -5.78 10.57 7.96
N ARG A 457 -6.39 11.05 6.88
CA ARG A 457 -7.18 10.19 5.97
C ARG A 457 -6.31 9.12 5.29
N LEU A 458 -5.06 9.45 4.98
CA LEU A 458 -4.11 8.51 4.39
C LEU A 458 -3.67 7.44 5.40
N THR A 459 -3.57 7.78 6.68
CA THR A 459 -3.32 6.80 7.75
C THR A 459 -4.48 5.78 7.85
N GLU A 460 -5.73 6.23 7.77
CA GLU A 460 -6.89 5.32 7.69
C GLU A 460 -6.80 4.37 6.50
N GLN A 461 -6.36 4.86 5.33
CA GLN A 461 -6.15 4.02 4.14
C GLN A 461 -5.04 2.97 4.35
N ALA A 462 -3.95 3.32 5.05
CA ALA A 462 -2.91 2.35 5.40
C ALA A 462 -3.45 1.23 6.31
N PHE A 463 -4.35 1.54 7.24
CA PHE A 463 -5.05 0.52 8.04
C PHE A 463 -5.93 -0.39 7.20
N ASP A 464 -6.69 0.17 6.25
CA ASP A 464 -7.56 -0.62 5.37
C ASP A 464 -6.73 -1.62 4.55
N PHE A 465 -5.57 -1.21 4.05
CA PHE A 465 -4.63 -2.11 3.38
C PHE A 465 -4.11 -3.21 4.32
N SER A 466 -3.74 -2.85 5.55
CA SER A 466 -3.29 -3.81 6.55
C SER A 466 -4.38 -4.83 6.92
N LYS A 467 -5.63 -4.39 7.05
CA LYS A 467 -6.78 -5.24 7.41
C LYS A 467 -7.28 -6.10 6.26
N SER A 468 -7.25 -5.61 5.02
CA SER A 468 -7.70 -6.38 3.85
C SER A 468 -6.87 -7.64 3.66
N ASP A 469 -5.59 -7.55 3.99
CA ASP A 469 -4.63 -8.61 3.79
C ASP A 469 -4.64 -9.65 4.95
N ASP A 470 -5.09 -9.25 6.17
CA ASP A 470 -5.12 -10.17 7.32
C ASP A 470 -6.13 -9.73 8.39
N ARG A 471 -7.40 -10.04 8.18
CA ARG A 471 -8.47 -9.70 9.13
C ARG A 471 -8.35 -10.41 10.49
N ARG A 472 -7.59 -11.53 10.58
CA ARG A 472 -7.53 -12.37 11.78
C ARG A 472 -6.16 -12.99 11.94
N HIS A 473 -5.42 -12.55 12.96
CA HIS A 473 -4.12 -13.13 13.26
C HIS A 473 -4.27 -14.57 13.76
N ARG A 474 -3.54 -15.48 13.11
CA ARG A 474 -3.38 -16.88 13.55
C ARG A 474 -1.89 -17.15 13.72
N THR A 475 -1.34 -16.70 14.83
CA THR A 475 0.08 -16.89 15.16
C THR A 475 0.21 -17.74 16.42
N PRO A 476 1.17 -18.67 16.49
CA PRO A 476 1.32 -19.56 17.63
C PRO A 476 1.88 -18.86 18.86
N ASP A 477 2.60 -17.75 18.71
CA ASP A 477 3.24 -17.03 19.81
C ASP A 477 3.44 -15.54 19.48
N LYS A 478 3.79 -14.74 20.51
CA LYS A 478 4.02 -13.29 20.43
C LYS A 478 5.13 -12.92 19.43
N TYR A 479 6.23 -13.64 19.44
CA TYR A 479 7.39 -13.29 18.59
C TYR A 479 7.10 -13.53 17.12
N THR A 480 6.48 -14.67 16.82
CA THR A 480 6.02 -14.95 15.44
C THR A 480 5.02 -13.89 14.97
N MET A 481 4.12 -13.41 15.85
CA MET A 481 3.19 -12.33 15.52
C MET A 481 3.95 -11.04 15.19
N ILE A 482 4.88 -10.60 16.03
CA ILE A 482 5.68 -9.40 15.82
C ILE A 482 6.48 -9.49 14.50
N GLY A 483 7.18 -10.60 14.27
CA GLY A 483 7.99 -10.78 13.07
C GLY A 483 7.17 -10.79 11.77
N ARG A 484 6.01 -11.45 11.77
CA ARG A 484 5.08 -11.41 10.63
C ARG A 484 4.51 -10.01 10.42
N SER A 485 4.13 -9.32 11.50
CA SER A 485 3.66 -7.93 11.44
C SER A 485 4.73 -7.01 10.89
N PHE A 486 6.00 -7.22 11.25
CA PHE A 486 7.11 -6.44 10.74
C PHE A 486 7.32 -6.64 9.23
N ILE A 487 7.31 -7.88 8.72
CA ILE A 487 7.43 -8.15 7.27
C ILE A 487 6.25 -7.53 6.50
N ARG A 488 5.03 -7.66 7.03
CA ARG A 488 3.84 -6.99 6.44
C ARG A 488 3.94 -5.48 6.46
N PHE A 489 4.50 -4.94 7.52
CA PHE A 489 4.75 -3.50 7.65
C PHE A 489 5.72 -3.00 6.58
N VAL A 490 6.80 -3.73 6.30
CA VAL A 490 7.73 -3.42 5.21
C VAL A 490 7.02 -3.48 3.85
N ALA A 491 6.18 -4.48 3.62
CA ALA A 491 5.34 -4.55 2.42
C ALA A 491 4.35 -3.38 2.33
N LEU A 492 3.77 -2.97 3.46
CA LEU A 492 2.85 -1.84 3.55
C LEU A 492 3.54 -0.51 3.21
N ILE A 493 4.79 -0.30 3.65
CA ILE A 493 5.59 0.88 3.25
C ILE A 493 5.66 0.97 1.72
N MET A 494 6.07 -0.10 1.04
CA MET A 494 6.15 -0.11 -0.43
C MET A 494 4.78 0.13 -1.08
N LYS A 495 3.71 -0.50 -0.57
CA LYS A 495 2.35 -0.32 -1.09
C LYS A 495 1.87 1.12 -0.96
N CYS A 496 2.09 1.74 0.21
CA CYS A 496 1.71 3.13 0.46
C CYS A 496 2.54 4.11 -0.38
N GLU A 497 3.83 3.85 -0.58
CA GLU A 497 4.69 4.64 -1.46
C GLU A 497 4.17 4.62 -2.91
N LEU A 498 3.89 3.45 -3.46
CA LEU A 498 3.29 3.32 -4.79
C LEU A 498 1.91 4.03 -4.88
N CYS A 499 1.08 3.93 -3.84
CA CYS A 499 -0.19 4.66 -3.78
C CYS A 499 0.00 6.18 -3.77
N ALA A 500 1.01 6.68 -3.04
CA ALA A 500 1.35 8.09 -3.00
C ALA A 500 1.77 8.60 -4.39
N GLU A 501 2.62 7.88 -5.09
CA GLU A 501 3.06 8.24 -6.44
C GLU A 501 1.90 8.22 -7.47
N ILE A 502 1.00 7.25 -7.38
CA ILE A 502 -0.22 7.22 -8.22
C ILE A 502 -1.07 8.48 -7.97
N ARG A 503 -1.27 8.89 -6.71
CA ARG A 503 -2.02 10.11 -6.38
C ARG A 503 -1.35 11.36 -6.95
N GLU A 504 -0.04 11.49 -6.74
CA GLU A 504 0.77 12.61 -7.21
C GLU A 504 0.80 12.72 -8.75
N SER A 505 0.74 11.59 -9.45
CA SER A 505 0.67 11.55 -10.91
C SER A 505 -0.68 11.99 -11.50
N GLY A 506 -1.72 12.13 -10.67
CA GLY A 506 -3.09 12.42 -11.09
C GLY A 506 -3.84 11.24 -11.73
N LYS A 507 -3.21 10.08 -11.92
CA LYS A 507 -3.82 8.87 -12.52
C LYS A 507 -4.60 8.06 -11.49
N ARG A 508 -5.59 8.67 -10.84
CA ARG A 508 -6.35 8.10 -9.71
C ARG A 508 -7.13 6.81 -10.03
N GLU A 509 -7.32 6.47 -11.30
CA GLU A 509 -8.05 5.26 -11.73
C GLU A 509 -7.21 3.98 -11.65
N MET A 510 -5.87 4.09 -11.56
CA MET A 510 -4.98 2.94 -11.47
C MET A 510 -4.77 2.52 -10.01
N SER A 511 -4.96 1.25 -9.71
CA SER A 511 -4.57 0.67 -8.42
C SER A 511 -3.16 0.04 -8.48
N VAL A 512 -2.49 -0.07 -7.32
CA VAL A 512 -1.21 -0.78 -7.22
C VAL A 512 -1.30 -2.21 -7.74
N GLY A 513 -2.38 -2.93 -7.40
CA GLY A 513 -2.59 -4.30 -7.87
C GLY A 513 -2.70 -4.40 -9.40
N GLN A 514 -3.38 -3.44 -10.05
CA GLN A 514 -3.45 -3.38 -11.51
C GLN A 514 -2.08 -3.10 -12.13
N ALA A 515 -1.33 -2.14 -11.57
CA ALA A 515 0.02 -1.82 -12.06
C ALA A 515 0.96 -3.03 -11.98
N LEU A 516 1.01 -3.71 -10.83
CA LEU A 516 1.81 -4.93 -10.67
C LEU A 516 1.32 -6.05 -11.60
N GLY A 517 0.01 -6.24 -11.76
CA GLY A 517 -0.57 -7.24 -12.65
C GLY A 517 -0.16 -7.05 -14.12
N TYR A 518 -0.16 -5.80 -14.63
CA TYR A 518 0.36 -5.52 -15.97
C TYR A 518 1.85 -5.82 -16.08
N LEU A 519 2.65 -5.46 -15.08
CA LEU A 519 4.10 -5.68 -15.10
C LEU A 519 4.48 -7.16 -14.93
N ASN A 520 3.65 -8.01 -14.33
CA ASN A 520 3.88 -9.45 -14.24
C ASN A 520 3.86 -10.15 -15.61
N THR A 521 3.41 -9.48 -16.68
CA THR A 521 3.53 -9.99 -18.05
C THR A 521 4.97 -9.96 -18.58
N ILE A 522 5.86 -9.20 -17.96
CA ILE A 522 7.27 -9.13 -18.33
C ILE A 522 8.03 -10.23 -17.60
N ASN A 523 8.57 -11.16 -18.36
CA ASN A 523 9.31 -12.31 -17.85
C ASN A 523 10.80 -12.22 -18.18
N CYS A 524 11.63 -12.69 -17.27
CA CYS A 524 13.03 -13.04 -17.53
C CYS A 524 13.08 -14.51 -17.94
N MET A 525 13.53 -14.75 -19.17
CA MET A 525 13.77 -16.10 -19.73
C MET A 525 15.25 -16.40 -19.66
N SER A 526 15.64 -17.52 -19.05
CA SER A 526 17.03 -17.93 -18.89
C SER A 526 17.28 -19.31 -19.47
N TYR A 527 18.38 -19.46 -20.20
CA TYR A 527 18.90 -20.72 -20.74
C TYR A 527 20.43 -20.79 -20.61
N GLY A 528 20.90 -21.71 -19.81
CA GLY A 528 22.33 -21.77 -19.45
C GLY A 528 22.78 -20.48 -18.76
N SER A 529 23.80 -19.82 -19.29
CA SER A 529 24.33 -18.53 -18.79
C SER A 529 23.68 -17.31 -19.45
N SER A 530 22.75 -17.50 -20.40
CA SER A 530 22.12 -16.41 -21.14
C SER A 530 20.73 -16.14 -20.57
N SER A 531 20.39 -14.86 -20.45
CA SER A 531 19.05 -14.42 -20.05
C SER A 531 18.58 -13.24 -20.91
N ALA A 532 17.28 -13.15 -21.12
CA ALA A 532 16.64 -12.08 -21.87
C ALA A 532 15.27 -11.76 -21.29
N LEU A 533 14.83 -10.51 -21.45
CA LEU A 533 13.47 -10.09 -21.09
C LEU A 533 12.50 -10.39 -22.25
N SER A 534 11.27 -10.72 -21.89
CA SER A 534 10.17 -10.76 -22.85
C SER A 534 9.89 -9.35 -23.40
N GLU A 535 9.08 -9.24 -24.46
CA GLU A 535 8.68 -7.95 -25.00
C GLU A 535 7.97 -7.09 -23.96
N ILE A 536 8.34 -5.80 -23.88
CA ILE A 536 7.76 -4.83 -22.96
C ILE A 536 6.71 -4.02 -23.71
N SER A 537 5.45 -4.21 -23.40
CA SER A 537 4.33 -3.53 -24.03
C SER A 537 4.32 -2.01 -23.74
N LYS A 538 3.59 -1.25 -24.57
CA LYS A 538 3.41 0.21 -24.36
C LYS A 538 2.78 0.51 -23.00
N ASN A 539 1.82 -0.30 -22.55
CA ASN A 539 1.19 -0.12 -21.23
C ASN A 539 2.20 -0.30 -20.09
N CYS A 540 3.05 -1.32 -20.17
CA CYS A 540 4.09 -1.54 -19.18
C CYS A 540 5.10 -0.39 -19.14
N ARG A 541 5.50 0.16 -20.29
CA ARG A 541 6.36 1.36 -20.36
C ARG A 541 5.71 2.55 -19.66
N GLY A 542 4.42 2.80 -19.92
CA GLY A 542 3.66 3.87 -19.27
C GLY A 542 3.51 3.69 -17.74
N ILE A 543 3.60 2.46 -17.23
CA ILE A 543 3.62 2.19 -15.79
C ILE A 543 5.01 2.51 -15.21
N PHE A 544 6.10 2.11 -15.85
CA PHE A 544 7.44 2.50 -15.42
C PHE A 544 7.62 4.03 -15.41
N ASP A 545 7.13 4.72 -16.45
CA ASP A 545 7.14 6.19 -16.52
C ASP A 545 6.35 6.83 -15.36
N LEU A 546 5.17 6.27 -15.00
CA LEU A 546 4.37 6.73 -13.87
C LEU A 546 5.17 6.71 -12.57
N PHE A 547 5.89 5.62 -12.33
CA PHE A 547 6.72 5.44 -11.13
C PHE A 547 8.14 5.99 -11.27
N LYS A 548 8.45 6.72 -12.36
CA LYS A 548 9.77 7.31 -12.62
C LYS A 548 10.90 6.27 -12.54
N VAL A 549 10.63 5.06 -13.02
CA VAL A 549 11.57 3.96 -13.09
C VAL A 549 11.99 3.76 -14.55
N GLU A 550 13.28 3.61 -14.79
CA GLU A 550 13.78 3.35 -16.15
C GLU A 550 13.28 2.00 -16.65
N VAL A 551 12.85 1.95 -17.92
CA VAL A 551 12.40 0.70 -18.54
C VAL A 551 13.60 -0.25 -18.68
N PRO A 552 13.56 -1.46 -18.11
CA PRO A 552 14.68 -2.38 -18.16
C PRO A 552 14.96 -2.84 -19.59
N LYS A 553 16.23 -2.85 -20.00
CA LYS A 553 16.69 -3.33 -21.31
C LYS A 553 17.15 -4.79 -21.25
N GLU A 554 17.74 -5.17 -20.13
CA GLU A 554 18.29 -6.49 -19.86
C GLU A 554 17.95 -6.89 -18.41
N PRO A 555 17.92 -8.18 -18.09
CA PRO A 555 17.79 -8.60 -16.70
C PRO A 555 18.98 -8.06 -15.90
N MET A 556 18.72 -7.45 -14.75
CA MET A 556 19.79 -7.07 -13.83
C MET A 556 20.45 -8.34 -13.31
N ALA A 557 21.77 -8.43 -13.40
CA ALA A 557 22.55 -9.41 -12.64
C ALA A 557 22.31 -9.15 -11.15
N GLY A 558 22.25 -10.20 -10.33
CA GLY A 558 22.02 -10.04 -8.88
C GLY A 558 22.97 -8.99 -8.32
N MET A 559 22.45 -7.86 -7.86
CA MET A 559 23.27 -6.82 -7.28
C MET A 559 23.86 -7.34 -5.98
N GLU A 560 25.17 -7.44 -5.90
CA GLU A 560 25.85 -7.53 -4.62
C GLU A 560 25.55 -6.22 -3.86
N LEU A 561 24.69 -6.28 -2.88
CA LEU A 561 24.54 -5.20 -1.87
C LEU A 561 25.85 -4.92 -1.12
N CYS A 562 26.89 -5.74 -1.37
CA CYS A 562 28.24 -5.57 -0.87
C CYS A 562 28.93 -4.31 -1.38
N ASP A 563 28.59 -3.80 -2.55
CA ASP A 563 29.17 -2.55 -3.06
C ASP A 563 28.74 -1.31 -2.26
N LEU A 564 27.60 -1.36 -1.60
CA LEU A 564 27.11 -0.28 -0.71
C LEU A 564 27.80 -0.28 0.66
N MET A 565 28.27 -1.41 1.16
CA MET A 565 29.02 -1.48 2.42
C MET A 565 30.44 -0.92 2.28
N LEU A 566 31.04 -0.98 1.10
CA LEU A 566 32.38 -0.42 0.84
C LEU A 566 32.40 1.11 0.74
N LEU A 567 31.23 1.75 0.57
CA LEU A 567 31.10 3.22 0.51
C LEU A 567 30.85 3.89 1.87
N THR A 568 30.66 3.13 2.94
CA THR A 568 30.29 3.64 4.26
C THR A 568 31.33 3.39 5.37
N GLU A 569 32.55 2.95 5.06
CA GLU A 569 33.63 3.07 6.04
C GLU A 569 33.98 4.55 6.19
N PRO A 570 33.85 5.15 7.38
CA PRO A 570 34.39 6.48 7.61
C PRO A 570 35.90 6.38 7.43
N LYS A 571 36.44 7.08 6.42
CA LYS A 571 37.88 7.35 6.38
C LYS A 571 38.27 7.96 7.70
N GLY A 572 39.11 7.24 8.43
CA GLY A 572 39.62 7.55 9.76
C GLY A 572 40.25 8.93 9.93
#